data_fb5f364254c8d1cb445d430d0cfcbf22
#
_entry.id   fb5f364254c8d1cb445d430d0cfcbf22
#
_cell.length_a   1.000
_cell.length_b   1.000
_cell.length_c   1.000
_cell.angle_alpha   90.00
_cell.angle_beta   90.00
_cell.angle_gamma   90.00
#
_symmetry.space_group_name_H-M   'P 1'
#
loop_
_entity.id
_entity.type
_entity.pdbx_description
1 polymer ?
#
loop_
_entity_poly.entity_id
_entity_poly.type
_entity_poly.pdbx_seq_one_letter_code
_entity_poly.pdbx_strand_id
1 'polypeptide(L)'
;MPIATVTTHEDVKKIVLSIIAEIAPDEDLSGIKPELKLRDQVELDSMDFLDIVMELRKKYGIEVPEADYGKLATLDSCAEYLLPKFVK
;
A
#
# COMPACT_ATOMS: atom_id res chain seq x y z
N MET A 1 -4.33 7.50 23.26
CA MET A 1 -3.20 7.33 22.33
C MET A 1 -3.48 8.08 21.06
N PRO A 2 -2.64 8.99 20.69
CA PRO A 2 -2.83 9.67 19.43
C PRO A 2 -2.72 8.71 18.27
N ILE A 3 -3.42 9.02 17.22
CA ILE A 3 -3.32 8.26 16.00
C ILE A 3 -1.88 8.37 15.51
N ALA A 4 -1.33 7.24 15.08
CA ALA A 4 0.02 7.26 14.55
C ALA A 4 0.11 8.28 13.41
N THR A 5 1.05 9.19 13.54
CA THR A 5 1.26 10.19 12.50
C THR A 5 2.03 9.56 11.36
N VAL A 6 1.47 9.63 10.17
CA VAL A 6 2.14 9.12 8.98
C VAL A 6 3.02 10.22 8.42
N THR A 7 4.30 10.16 8.72
CA THR A 7 5.24 11.21 8.35
C THR A 7 6.42 10.73 7.51
N THR A 8 6.59 9.42 7.35
CA THR A 8 7.73 8.87 6.62
C THR A 8 7.29 7.81 5.62
N HIS A 9 8.18 7.53 4.68
CA HIS A 9 7.96 6.44 3.72
C HIS A 9 7.78 5.10 4.43
N GLU A 10 8.52 4.90 5.53
CA GLU A 10 8.41 3.65 6.30
C GLU A 10 7.01 3.47 6.86
N ASP A 11 6.42 4.55 7.34
CA ASP A 11 5.05 4.49 7.87
C ASP A 11 4.07 4.06 6.77
N VAL A 12 4.22 4.63 5.58
CA VAL A 12 3.34 4.30 4.46
C VAL A 12 3.54 2.84 4.04
N LYS A 13 4.79 2.38 3.99
CA LYS A 13 5.07 0.99 3.65
C LYS A 13 4.41 0.03 4.62
N LYS A 14 4.45 0.34 5.91
CA LYS A 14 3.79 -0.49 6.93
C LYS A 14 2.28 -0.53 6.73
N ILE A 15 1.70 0.60 6.38
CA ILE A 15 0.26 0.66 6.12
C ILE A 15 -0.11 -0.20 4.92
N VAL A 16 0.64 -0.09 3.83
CA VAL A 16 0.37 -0.89 2.63
C VAL A 16 0.53 -2.37 2.93
N LEU A 17 1.58 -2.75 3.64
CA LEU A 17 1.79 -4.15 4.00
C LEU A 17 0.66 -4.67 4.89
N SER A 18 0.18 -3.84 5.80
CA SER A 18 -0.94 -4.21 6.66
C SER A 18 -2.21 -4.48 5.83
N ILE A 19 -2.45 -3.64 4.83
CA ILE A 19 -3.61 -3.83 3.95
C ILE A 19 -3.45 -5.13 3.13
N ILE A 20 -2.27 -5.36 2.60
CA ILE A 20 -1.99 -6.59 1.85
C ILE A 20 -2.19 -7.82 2.73
N ALA A 21 -1.77 -7.74 3.98
CA ALA A 21 -1.95 -8.84 4.92
C ALA A 21 -3.42 -9.16 5.17
N GLU A 22 -4.28 -8.16 5.14
CA GLU A 22 -5.71 -8.38 5.29
C GLU A 22 -6.33 -9.01 4.05
N ILE A 23 -5.83 -8.63 2.88
CA ILE A 23 -6.34 -9.11 1.60
C ILE A 23 -5.82 -10.53 1.31
N ALA A 24 -4.56 -10.78 1.61
CA ALA A 24 -3.89 -12.04 1.33
C ALA A 24 -3.23 -12.58 2.59
N PRO A 25 -4.02 -13.04 3.57
CA PRO A 25 -3.48 -13.46 4.87
C PRO A 25 -2.58 -14.69 4.81
N ASP A 26 -2.65 -15.45 3.73
CA ASP A 26 -1.82 -16.65 3.57
C ASP A 26 -0.43 -16.32 3.02
N GLU A 27 -0.19 -15.08 2.59
CA GLU A 27 1.09 -14.70 2.02
C GLU A 27 2.07 -14.28 3.11
N ASP A 28 3.33 -14.69 2.94
CA ASP A 28 4.39 -14.28 3.86
C ASP A 28 4.96 -12.95 3.39
N LEU A 29 4.66 -11.91 4.14
CA LEU A 29 5.09 -10.55 3.80
C LEU A 29 6.40 -10.15 4.43
N SER A 30 6.99 -11.01 5.26
CA SER A 30 8.20 -10.66 6.00
C SER A 30 9.43 -10.47 5.10
N GLY A 31 9.43 -11.10 3.92
CA GLY A 31 10.54 -11.02 2.99
C GLY A 31 10.33 -10.06 1.83
N ILE A 32 9.30 -9.24 1.89
CA ILE A 32 9.01 -8.34 0.78
C ILE A 32 10.08 -7.27 0.65
N LYS A 33 10.58 -7.12 -0.57
CA LYS A 33 11.58 -6.09 -0.88
C LYS A 33 10.87 -4.87 -1.46
N PRO A 34 11.08 -3.69 -0.89
CA PRO A 34 10.33 -2.50 -1.32
C PRO A 34 10.67 -2.02 -2.72
N GLU A 35 11.83 -2.37 -3.25
CA GLU A 35 12.23 -1.94 -4.60
C GLU A 35 11.74 -2.85 -5.71
N LEU A 36 11.21 -4.03 -5.37
CA LEU A 36 10.71 -4.97 -6.37
C LEU A 36 9.20 -4.91 -6.48
N LYS A 37 8.69 -5.32 -7.63
CA LYS A 37 7.25 -5.31 -7.86
C LYS A 37 6.53 -6.23 -6.89
N LEU A 38 5.48 -5.73 -6.27
CA LEU A 38 4.68 -6.52 -5.35
C LEU A 38 4.10 -7.76 -6.02
N ARG A 39 3.67 -7.63 -7.27
CA ARG A 39 3.08 -8.75 -8.00
C ARG A 39 4.06 -9.88 -8.26
N ASP A 40 5.36 -9.59 -8.23
CA ASP A 40 6.38 -10.60 -8.42
C ASP A 40 6.73 -11.31 -7.12
N GLN A 41 6.33 -10.75 -5.99
CA GLN A 41 6.67 -11.26 -4.67
C GLN A 41 5.51 -11.96 -3.98
N VAL A 42 4.30 -11.50 -4.24
CA VAL A 42 3.07 -12.09 -3.69
C VAL A 42 2.06 -12.22 -4.81
N GLU A 43 1.16 -13.17 -4.68
CA GLU A 43 0.12 -13.37 -5.69
C GLU A 43 -0.98 -12.33 -5.51
N LEU A 44 -0.86 -11.26 -6.29
CA LEU A 44 -1.86 -10.20 -6.30
C LEU A 44 -2.34 -10.02 -7.73
N ASP A 45 -3.63 -10.18 -7.95
CA ASP A 45 -4.21 -9.88 -9.25
C ASP A 45 -4.82 -8.47 -9.24
N SER A 46 -5.46 -8.09 -10.34
CA SER A 46 -6.04 -6.74 -10.43
C SER A 46 -7.14 -6.51 -9.40
N MET A 47 -7.88 -7.57 -9.04
CA MET A 47 -8.91 -7.45 -8.01
C MET A 47 -8.30 -7.14 -6.65
N ASP A 48 -7.16 -7.77 -6.35
CA ASP A 48 -6.46 -7.51 -5.10
C ASP A 48 -5.95 -6.06 -5.04
N PHE A 49 -5.46 -5.55 -6.16
CA PHE A 49 -5.05 -4.14 -6.22
C PHE A 49 -6.23 -3.20 -6.00
N LEU A 50 -7.38 -3.54 -6.56
CA LEU A 50 -8.59 -2.74 -6.31
C LEU A 50 -8.96 -2.77 -4.84
N ASP A 51 -8.82 -3.91 -4.19
CA ASP A 51 -9.08 -4.02 -2.76
C ASP A 51 -8.14 -3.13 -1.95
N ILE A 52 -6.86 -3.07 -2.34
CA ILE A 52 -5.91 -2.17 -1.68
C ILE A 52 -6.37 -0.73 -1.80
N VAL A 53 -6.76 -0.32 -3.00
CA VAL A 53 -7.23 1.04 -3.25
C VAL A 53 -8.48 1.34 -2.44
N MET A 54 -9.41 0.40 -2.38
CA MET A 54 -10.64 0.57 -1.61
C MET A 54 -10.37 0.69 -0.11
N GLU A 55 -9.42 -0.09 0.41
CA GLU A 55 -9.06 -0.01 1.81
C GLU A 55 -8.40 1.33 2.15
N LEU A 56 -7.56 1.84 1.26
CA LEU A 56 -6.96 3.15 1.45
C LEU A 56 -8.04 4.22 1.53
N ARG A 57 -9.05 4.12 0.69
CA ARG A 57 -10.15 5.06 0.71
C ARG A 57 -10.99 4.94 1.99
N LYS A 58 -11.34 3.71 2.35
CA LYS A 58 -12.17 3.46 3.53
C LYS A 58 -11.50 3.85 4.84
N LYS A 59 -10.25 3.46 4.99
CA LYS A 59 -9.55 3.62 6.27
C LYS A 59 -8.88 4.98 6.42
N TYR A 60 -8.43 5.56 5.32
CA TYR A 60 -7.62 6.77 5.36
C TYR A 60 -8.16 7.91 4.52
N GLY A 61 -9.25 7.68 3.80
CA GLY A 61 -9.84 8.72 2.97
C GLY A 61 -9.00 9.10 1.77
N ILE A 62 -8.12 8.22 1.32
CA ILE A 62 -7.22 8.48 0.20
C ILE A 62 -7.82 7.89 -1.08
N GLU A 63 -7.98 8.73 -2.08
CA GLU A 63 -8.45 8.27 -3.39
C GLU A 63 -7.27 8.11 -4.34
N VAL A 64 -7.21 6.95 -5.00
CA VAL A 64 -6.20 6.67 -6.01
C VAL A 64 -6.93 6.49 -7.34
N PRO A 65 -6.77 7.43 -8.27
CA PRO A 65 -7.39 7.30 -9.59
C PRO A 65 -6.82 6.10 -10.34
N GLU A 66 -7.62 5.52 -11.21
CA GLU A 66 -7.21 4.36 -12.00
C GLU A 66 -5.93 4.64 -12.78
N ALA A 67 -5.78 5.87 -13.29
CA ALA A 67 -4.59 6.25 -14.04
C ALA A 67 -3.31 6.15 -13.20
N ASP A 68 -3.44 6.18 -11.87
CA ASP A 68 -2.30 6.15 -10.97
C ASP A 68 -2.02 4.75 -10.39
N TYR A 69 -2.78 3.76 -10.76
CA TYR A 69 -2.61 2.40 -10.22
C TYR A 69 -1.20 1.86 -10.45
N GLY A 70 -0.57 2.25 -11.55
CA GLY A 70 0.80 1.81 -11.84
C GLY A 70 1.81 2.31 -10.82
N LYS A 71 1.50 3.36 -10.08
CA LYS A 71 2.39 3.89 -9.05
C LYS A 71 2.38 3.05 -7.79
N LEU A 72 1.48 2.08 -7.71
CA LEU A 72 1.40 1.16 -6.57
C LEU A 72 2.16 -0.15 -6.85
N ALA A 73 3.00 -0.17 -7.87
CA ALA A 73 3.69 -1.40 -8.29
C ALA A 73 4.68 -1.92 -7.26
N THR A 74 5.40 -1.03 -6.58
CA THR A 74 6.36 -1.40 -5.53
C THR A 74 6.01 -0.68 -4.24
N LEU A 75 6.56 -1.18 -3.11
CA LEU A 75 6.37 -0.48 -1.84
C LEU A 75 7.00 0.90 -1.89
N ASP A 76 8.18 1.03 -2.52
CA ASP A 76 8.84 2.32 -2.63
C ASP A 76 7.98 3.31 -3.42
N SER A 77 7.43 2.89 -4.55
CA SER A 77 6.58 3.78 -5.35
C SER A 77 5.27 4.08 -4.62
N CYS A 78 4.72 3.10 -3.91
CA CYS A 78 3.54 3.34 -3.06
C CYS A 78 3.83 4.43 -2.04
N ALA A 79 4.97 4.34 -1.37
CA ALA A 79 5.32 5.30 -0.34
C ALA A 79 5.50 6.70 -0.93
N GLU A 80 6.19 6.80 -2.05
CA GLU A 80 6.40 8.10 -2.68
C GLU A 80 5.09 8.74 -3.15
N TYR A 81 4.21 7.91 -3.70
CA TYR A 81 2.93 8.39 -4.21
C TYR A 81 1.98 8.76 -3.07
N LEU A 82 1.91 7.92 -2.04
CA LEU A 82 0.91 8.08 -0.99
C LEU A 82 1.33 9.02 0.13
N LEU A 83 2.63 9.14 0.41
CA LEU A 83 3.08 9.98 1.52
C LEU A 83 2.51 11.40 1.49
N PRO A 84 2.54 12.12 0.36
CA PRO A 84 1.95 13.47 0.33
C PRO A 84 0.45 13.49 0.58
N LYS A 85 -0.22 12.36 0.39
CA LYS A 85 -1.66 12.26 0.63
C LYS A 85 -1.97 12.03 2.09
N PHE A 86 -1.05 11.42 2.84
CA PHE A 86 -1.18 11.27 4.28
C PHE A 86 -0.74 12.54 5.01
N VAL A 87 0.32 13.15 4.53
CA VAL A 87 0.89 14.36 5.13
C VAL A 87 0.38 15.56 4.33
N LYS A 88 -0.48 16.32 4.94
CA LYS A 88 -1.09 17.48 4.27
C LYS A 88 -0.45 18.79 4.72
#